data_86d75f5dbb1cf583a863141d3492099e
#
_entry.id   86d75f5dbb1cf583a863141d3492099e
#
_cell.length_a   1.000
_cell.length_b   1.000
_cell.length_c   1.000
_cell.angle_alpha   90.00
_cell.angle_beta   90.00
_cell.angle_gamma   90.00
#
_symmetry.space_group_name_H-M   'P 1'
#
loop_
_entity.id
_entity.type
_entity.pdbx_description
1 polymer ?
#
loop_
_entity_poly.entity_id
_entity_poly.type
_entity_poly.pdbx_seq_one_letter_code
_entity_poly.pdbx_strand_id
1 'polypeptide(L)'
;MYDNNQYDSHQGDHLLTGDKVERSSAQKVMSEAGGLFNVSLRAAQFTKDGQVVTPRDGDGKARNRFVVRADNNNVLGLHGRGYPSTGGYHFLAEMAESLFPETTTSCTVFGLGEKIAITQDLISPVDIGGGDVIQPQICWISSLNGRWTTSVYDLSTRLFCQNQLVGQPLVKVKHTKNHDALLDMRVRILEGAAARARSAASMARVLRDQAYTDEQFHELVSRLLPIDYEQMSDVRIRNLVTKHTACKEAWRNEREEWGAGNRWLAYNAIQGAEQHRINGMVRGKVKPDRALEKSIERKVPLAVEAMRVLSTVA
;
A
#
# COMPACT_ATOMS: atom_id res chain seq x y z
N MET A 1 -8.91 11.97 26.57
CA MET A 1 -9.87 12.64 25.67
C MET A 1 -9.05 13.21 24.52
N TYR A 2 -8.85 12.46 23.46
CA TYR A 2 -8.17 12.94 22.25
C TYR A 2 -9.25 13.30 21.26
N ASP A 3 -9.26 14.57 20.90
CA ASP A 3 -10.21 15.19 19.98
C ASP A 3 -9.97 14.60 18.57
N ASN A 4 -10.95 13.82 18.08
CA ASN A 4 -10.90 13.11 16.79
C ASN A 4 -11.23 14.00 15.58
N ASN A 5 -11.25 15.35 15.76
CA ASN A 5 -11.79 16.28 14.76
C ASN A 5 -10.76 17.18 14.04
N GLN A 6 -9.51 16.74 13.87
CA GLN A 6 -8.57 17.46 13.01
C GLN A 6 -7.95 16.53 11.96
N TYR A 7 -8.79 15.95 11.10
CA TYR A 7 -8.36 15.49 9.79
C TYR A 7 -8.67 16.57 8.78
N ASP A 8 -7.67 17.41 8.52
CA ASP A 8 -7.73 18.34 7.39
C ASP A 8 -7.69 17.52 6.10
N SER A 9 -8.81 17.54 5.39
CA SER A 9 -9.11 16.84 4.15
C SER A 9 -8.25 17.35 3.01
N HIS A 10 -7.17 16.68 2.68
CA HIS A 10 -6.53 16.82 1.38
C HIS A 10 -6.21 15.45 0.76
N GLN A 11 -7.07 15.05 -0.18
CA GLN A 11 -6.81 14.13 -1.30
C GLN A 11 -6.41 12.67 -1.01
N GLY A 12 -6.54 12.18 0.21
CA GLY A 12 -6.34 10.77 0.56
C GLY A 12 -7.51 10.17 1.35
N ASP A 13 -8.50 10.97 1.70
CA ASP A 13 -9.56 10.62 2.66
C ASP A 13 -10.58 9.59 2.14
N HIS A 14 -10.64 9.34 0.84
CA HIS A 14 -11.64 8.41 0.29
C HIS A 14 -11.36 6.93 0.58
N LEU A 15 -10.19 6.60 1.10
CA LEU A 15 -9.87 5.24 1.57
C LEU A 15 -10.44 4.95 2.98
N LEU A 16 -10.91 5.96 3.70
CA LEU A 16 -10.96 5.96 5.15
C LEU A 16 -12.33 6.23 5.78
N THR A 17 -13.35 6.59 5.04
CA THR A 17 -14.70 6.79 5.59
C THR A 17 -15.62 5.68 5.13
N GLY A 18 -16.41 5.11 6.04
CA GLY A 18 -17.48 4.13 5.75
C GLY A 18 -18.62 4.68 4.89
N ASP A 19 -18.45 5.87 4.34
CA ASP A 19 -19.31 6.44 3.31
C ASP A 19 -19.16 5.62 2.04
N LYS A 20 -20.25 5.45 1.30
CA LYS A 20 -20.22 4.75 0.01
C LYS A 20 -19.17 5.39 -0.88
N VAL A 21 -18.01 4.73 -0.98
CA VAL A 21 -16.95 5.16 -1.90
C VAL A 21 -17.56 5.16 -3.29
N GLU A 22 -17.65 6.32 -3.91
CA GLU A 22 -18.20 6.48 -5.24
C GLU A 22 -17.24 5.79 -6.22
N ARG A 23 -17.69 4.69 -6.80
CA ARG A 23 -16.93 4.00 -7.85
C ARG A 23 -16.96 4.85 -9.10
N SER A 24 -15.85 4.95 -9.78
CA SER A 24 -15.73 5.74 -10.98
C SER A 24 -14.66 5.18 -11.92
N SER A 25 -14.53 5.77 -13.10
CA SER A 25 -13.48 5.40 -14.03
C SER A 25 -12.09 5.71 -13.45
N ALA A 26 -11.12 4.87 -13.80
CA ALA A 26 -9.73 5.06 -13.38
C ALA A 26 -9.18 6.41 -13.84
N GLN A 27 -9.57 6.88 -15.03
CA GLN A 27 -9.15 8.18 -15.54
C GLN A 27 -9.68 9.33 -14.68
N LYS A 28 -10.97 9.30 -14.28
CA LYS A 28 -11.56 10.33 -13.43
C LYS A 28 -10.84 10.38 -12.07
N VAL A 29 -10.77 9.25 -11.37
CA VAL A 29 -10.18 9.17 -10.03
C VAL A 29 -8.70 9.58 -10.03
N MET A 30 -7.93 9.13 -11.03
CA MET A 30 -6.53 9.53 -11.17
C MET A 30 -6.35 11.01 -11.52
N SER A 31 -7.25 11.57 -12.34
CA SER A 31 -7.21 12.99 -12.67
C SER A 31 -7.47 13.86 -11.44
N GLU A 32 -8.50 13.53 -10.67
CA GLU A 32 -8.86 14.23 -9.43
C GLU A 32 -7.73 14.16 -8.38
N ALA A 33 -7.03 13.02 -8.30
CA ALA A 33 -5.86 12.85 -7.43
C ALA A 33 -4.57 13.54 -7.97
N GLY A 34 -4.60 14.16 -9.14
CA GLY A 34 -3.41 14.75 -9.78
C GLY A 34 -2.40 13.73 -10.27
N GLY A 35 -2.85 12.48 -10.52
CA GLY A 35 -2.00 11.37 -11.00
C GLY A 35 -1.86 11.30 -12.52
N LEU A 36 -2.73 11.98 -13.28
CA LEU A 36 -2.64 12.06 -14.74
C LEU A 36 -1.90 13.33 -15.16
N PHE A 37 -0.65 13.17 -15.51
CA PHE A 37 0.20 14.23 -16.05
C PHE A 37 1.14 13.67 -17.13
N ASN A 38 1.57 14.55 -18.04
CA ASN A 38 2.55 14.20 -19.04
C ASN A 38 3.97 14.29 -18.47
N VAL A 39 4.86 13.46 -19.00
CA VAL A 39 6.28 13.50 -18.67
C VAL A 39 7.12 13.69 -19.93
N SER A 40 8.26 14.35 -19.76
CA SER A 40 9.30 14.50 -20.78
C SER A 40 10.61 13.87 -20.31
N LEU A 41 11.38 13.30 -21.24
CA LEU A 41 12.72 12.80 -20.98
C LEU A 41 13.73 13.87 -21.36
N ARG A 42 14.43 14.41 -20.37
CA ARG A 42 15.49 15.42 -20.58
C ARG A 42 16.86 14.81 -20.32
N ALA A 43 17.85 15.14 -21.19
CA ALA A 43 19.21 14.67 -20.99
C ALA A 43 19.74 15.12 -19.63
N ALA A 44 20.31 14.18 -18.87
CA ALA A 44 20.96 14.51 -17.60
C ALA A 44 22.28 15.25 -17.90
N GLN A 45 22.45 16.40 -17.28
CA GLN A 45 23.63 17.27 -17.41
C GLN A 45 24.21 17.50 -16.01
N PHE A 46 25.50 17.71 -15.95
CA PHE A 46 26.17 18.14 -14.72
C PHE A 46 27.23 19.24 -15.05
N THR A 47 27.55 20.03 -14.08
CA THR A 47 28.59 21.06 -14.23
C THR A 47 29.91 20.47 -13.77
N LYS A 48 30.92 20.52 -14.63
CA LYS A 48 32.30 20.19 -14.33
C LYS A 48 33.19 21.36 -14.76
N ASP A 49 33.99 21.89 -13.86
CA ASP A 49 34.90 23.01 -14.10
C ASP A 49 34.23 24.23 -14.76
N GLY A 50 32.98 24.53 -14.32
CA GLY A 50 32.18 25.64 -14.86
C GLY A 50 31.50 25.34 -16.20
N GLN A 51 31.74 24.18 -16.81
CA GLN A 51 31.13 23.78 -18.08
C GLN A 51 30.01 22.80 -17.87
N VAL A 52 28.92 22.95 -18.64
CA VAL A 52 27.78 21.97 -18.65
C VAL A 52 28.15 20.78 -19.53
N VAL A 53 28.21 19.60 -18.92
CA VAL A 53 28.59 18.37 -19.60
C VAL A 53 27.36 17.43 -19.64
N THR A 54 27.06 16.90 -20.81
CA THR A 54 26.07 15.82 -21.00
C THR A 54 26.81 14.51 -21.23
N PRO A 55 26.75 13.54 -20.29
CA PRO A 55 27.34 12.22 -20.52
C PRO A 55 26.70 11.54 -21.73
N ARG A 56 27.51 11.12 -22.68
CA ARG A 56 27.06 10.45 -23.89
C ARG A 56 27.55 9.01 -23.93
N ASP A 57 26.80 8.14 -24.60
CA ASP A 57 27.23 6.77 -24.94
C ASP A 57 28.08 6.75 -26.22
N GLY A 58 28.48 5.55 -26.64
CA GLY A 58 29.26 5.36 -27.86
C GLY A 58 28.57 5.84 -29.14
N ASP A 59 27.24 5.96 -29.14
CA ASP A 59 26.45 6.47 -30.26
C ASP A 59 26.23 7.99 -30.17
N GLY A 60 26.88 8.68 -29.22
CA GLY A 60 26.73 10.12 -29.01
C GLY A 60 25.40 10.55 -28.36
N LYS A 61 24.55 9.60 -27.92
CA LYS A 61 23.27 9.88 -27.27
C LYS A 61 23.45 10.06 -25.77
N ALA A 62 22.59 10.87 -25.15
CA ALA A 62 22.62 11.04 -23.69
C ALA A 62 22.47 9.69 -22.99
N ARG A 63 23.46 9.34 -22.13
CA ARG A 63 23.51 8.08 -21.39
C ARG A 63 22.40 7.97 -20.34
N ASN A 64 22.13 9.07 -19.66
CA ASN A 64 21.12 9.17 -18.61
C ASN A 64 20.14 10.29 -18.93
N ARG A 65 18.88 10.12 -18.50
CA ARG A 65 17.80 11.08 -18.71
C ARG A 65 17.00 11.26 -17.45
N PHE A 66 16.64 12.49 -17.16
CA PHE A 66 15.65 12.82 -16.16
C PHE A 66 14.25 12.59 -16.72
N VAL A 67 13.39 11.95 -15.93
CA VAL A 67 11.94 11.97 -16.12
C VAL A 67 11.44 13.24 -15.46
N VAL A 68 10.88 14.14 -16.24
CA VAL A 68 10.45 15.47 -15.78
C VAL A 68 8.96 15.62 -16.02
N ARG A 69 8.24 15.99 -14.99
CA ARG A 69 6.81 16.29 -15.04
C ARG A 69 6.59 17.55 -15.89
N ALA A 70 5.69 17.47 -16.88
CA ALA A 70 5.57 18.51 -17.89
C ALA A 70 4.87 19.80 -17.39
N ASP A 71 3.97 19.66 -16.41
CA ASP A 71 3.13 20.74 -15.88
C ASP A 71 3.89 21.65 -14.88
N ASN A 72 4.88 21.13 -14.15
CA ASN A 72 5.56 21.88 -13.09
C ASN A 72 7.10 21.72 -13.08
N ASN A 73 7.66 21.02 -14.06
CA ASN A 73 9.10 20.75 -14.20
C ASN A 73 9.74 19.95 -13.04
N ASN A 74 8.97 19.32 -12.19
CA ASN A 74 9.53 18.46 -11.14
C ASN A 74 10.27 17.26 -11.74
N VAL A 75 11.47 16.99 -11.22
CA VAL A 75 12.25 15.79 -11.58
C VAL A 75 11.73 14.62 -10.78
N LEU A 76 11.18 13.63 -11.47
CA LEU A 76 10.58 12.45 -10.86
C LEU A 76 11.55 11.27 -10.75
N GLY A 77 12.57 11.21 -11.60
CA GLY A 77 13.55 10.14 -11.58
C GLY A 77 14.69 10.33 -12.57
N LEU A 78 15.72 9.51 -12.42
CA LEU A 78 16.88 9.42 -13.32
C LEU A 78 16.98 8.01 -13.88
N HIS A 79 16.97 7.88 -15.19
CA HIS A 79 16.98 6.59 -15.87
C HIS A 79 18.03 6.51 -16.96
N GLY A 80 18.43 5.26 -17.26
CA GLY A 80 19.27 4.98 -18.43
C GLY A 80 18.52 5.17 -19.75
N ARG A 81 19.26 5.11 -20.85
CA ARG A 81 18.76 5.31 -22.22
C ARG A 81 17.56 4.41 -22.61
N GLY A 82 17.53 3.17 -22.08
CA GLY A 82 16.51 2.19 -22.44
C GLY A 82 15.17 2.35 -21.72
N TYR A 83 15.03 3.35 -20.86
CA TYR A 83 13.74 3.60 -20.19
C TYR A 83 12.72 4.14 -21.18
N PRO A 84 11.56 3.49 -21.32
CA PRO A 84 10.55 3.93 -22.26
C PRO A 84 9.93 5.25 -21.80
N SER A 85 9.66 6.13 -22.75
CA SER A 85 8.84 7.33 -22.52
C SER A 85 7.37 6.88 -22.49
N THR A 86 6.80 6.72 -21.31
CA THR A 86 5.44 6.16 -21.16
C THR A 86 4.35 7.23 -21.11
N GLY A 87 4.63 8.49 -21.36
CA GLY A 87 3.61 9.55 -21.25
C GLY A 87 3.01 9.72 -19.84
N GLY A 88 3.73 9.31 -18.78
CA GLY A 88 3.24 9.35 -17.41
C GLY A 88 2.49 8.08 -17.00
N TYR A 89 1.38 8.23 -16.29
CA TYR A 89 0.57 7.10 -15.80
C TYR A 89 -0.70 6.84 -16.60
N HIS A 90 -0.88 7.48 -17.76
CA HIS A 90 -2.07 7.30 -18.59
C HIS A 90 -2.30 5.83 -18.96
N PHE A 91 -1.23 5.09 -19.30
CA PHE A 91 -1.31 3.67 -19.61
C PHE A 91 -1.88 2.84 -18.45
N LEU A 92 -1.57 3.23 -17.19
CA LEU A 92 -2.05 2.54 -16.00
C LEU A 92 -3.57 2.75 -15.84
N ALA A 93 -4.06 3.97 -16.11
CA ALA A 93 -5.49 4.27 -16.13
C ALA A 93 -6.23 3.46 -17.20
N GLU A 94 -5.69 3.42 -18.41
CA GLU A 94 -6.27 2.65 -19.53
C GLU A 94 -6.34 1.15 -19.21
N MET A 95 -5.28 0.61 -18.62
CA MET A 95 -5.24 -0.79 -18.22
C MET A 95 -6.23 -1.11 -17.10
N ALA A 96 -6.24 -0.31 -16.06
CA ALA A 96 -7.14 -0.47 -14.92
C ALA A 96 -8.60 -0.43 -15.41
N GLU A 97 -8.96 0.57 -16.23
CA GLU A 97 -10.29 0.73 -16.78
C GLU A 97 -10.68 -0.41 -17.72
N SER A 98 -9.74 -0.91 -18.54
CA SER A 98 -10.00 -1.99 -19.48
C SER A 98 -10.32 -3.34 -18.82
N LEU A 99 -9.85 -3.55 -17.59
CA LEU A 99 -10.04 -4.80 -16.84
C LEU A 99 -11.23 -4.73 -15.88
N PHE A 100 -11.39 -3.59 -15.23
CA PHE A 100 -12.40 -3.37 -14.20
C PHE A 100 -13.03 -1.98 -14.40
N PRO A 101 -13.89 -1.82 -15.44
CA PRO A 101 -14.49 -0.53 -15.74
C PRO A 101 -15.35 -0.03 -14.58
N GLU A 102 -15.28 1.27 -14.32
CA GLU A 102 -16.10 1.96 -13.30
C GLU A 102 -15.98 1.37 -11.88
N THR A 103 -14.88 0.71 -11.55
CA THR A 103 -14.67 0.11 -10.21
C THR A 103 -13.58 0.77 -9.40
N THR A 104 -12.97 1.83 -9.93
CA THR A 104 -11.88 2.52 -9.22
C THR A 104 -12.44 3.30 -8.04
N THR A 105 -11.86 3.07 -6.87
CA THR A 105 -12.28 3.64 -5.59
C THR A 105 -11.31 4.67 -5.06
N SER A 106 -10.03 4.57 -5.40
CA SER A 106 -9.04 5.55 -4.96
C SER A 106 -7.79 5.58 -5.83
N CYS A 107 -7.09 6.70 -5.75
CA CYS A 107 -5.76 6.89 -6.29
C CYS A 107 -4.89 7.65 -5.28
N THR A 108 -3.72 7.12 -4.96
CA THR A 108 -2.73 7.79 -4.13
C THR A 108 -1.50 8.14 -4.97
N VAL A 109 -1.15 9.42 -4.98
CA VAL A 109 0.04 9.96 -5.63
C VAL A 109 1.09 10.26 -4.57
N PHE A 110 2.24 9.60 -4.63
CA PHE A 110 3.29 9.74 -3.63
C PHE A 110 4.35 10.76 -4.06
N GLY A 111 4.78 11.57 -3.11
CA GLY A 111 5.82 12.57 -3.31
C GLY A 111 5.40 13.65 -4.31
N LEU A 112 6.22 13.89 -5.32
CA LEU A 112 5.94 14.84 -6.40
C LEU A 112 5.25 14.19 -7.62
N GLY A 113 4.83 12.94 -7.48
CA GLY A 113 4.28 12.12 -8.57
C GLY A 113 5.22 11.00 -9.01
N GLU A 114 6.27 10.70 -8.24
CA GLU A 114 7.24 9.65 -8.60
C GLU A 114 6.64 8.25 -8.55
N LYS A 115 5.63 8.05 -7.71
CA LYS A 115 4.95 6.77 -7.52
C LYS A 115 3.45 6.98 -7.47
N ILE A 116 2.71 5.96 -7.86
CA ILE A 116 1.25 5.95 -7.83
C ILE A 116 0.73 4.59 -7.38
N ALA A 117 -0.39 4.60 -6.68
CA ALA A 117 -1.20 3.42 -6.39
C ALA A 117 -2.67 3.71 -6.73
N ILE A 118 -3.34 2.75 -7.36
CA ILE A 118 -4.76 2.82 -7.69
C ILE A 118 -5.43 1.60 -7.07
N THR A 119 -6.57 1.78 -6.42
CA THR A 119 -7.37 0.66 -5.92
C THR A 119 -8.68 0.55 -6.68
N GLN A 120 -9.06 -0.69 -6.96
CA GLN A 120 -10.31 -1.03 -7.64
C GLN A 120 -11.02 -2.14 -6.88
N ASP A 121 -12.31 -2.03 -6.74
CA ASP A 121 -13.13 -3.09 -6.17
C ASP A 121 -13.19 -4.28 -7.14
N LEU A 122 -12.97 -5.47 -6.60
CA LEU A 122 -12.93 -6.70 -7.39
C LEU A 122 -14.29 -7.40 -7.42
N ILE A 123 -14.90 -7.52 -6.26
CA ILE A 123 -16.20 -8.17 -6.05
C ILE A 123 -16.94 -7.42 -4.93
N SER A 124 -18.22 -7.78 -4.72
CA SER A 124 -19.00 -7.26 -3.60
C SER A 124 -18.30 -7.53 -2.26
N PRO A 125 -18.52 -6.66 -1.25
CA PRO A 125 -18.03 -6.88 0.10
C PRO A 125 -18.42 -8.25 0.63
N VAL A 126 -17.54 -8.86 1.40
CA VAL A 126 -17.74 -10.21 1.99
C VAL A 126 -17.87 -10.07 3.49
N ASP A 127 -19.04 -10.41 4.04
CA ASP A 127 -19.24 -10.55 5.48
C ASP A 127 -18.50 -11.81 5.98
N ILE A 128 -17.57 -11.60 6.90
CA ILE A 128 -16.84 -12.68 7.56
C ILE A 128 -17.52 -13.16 8.85
N GLY A 129 -18.64 -12.54 9.18
CA GLY A 129 -19.52 -12.86 10.32
C GLY A 129 -19.66 -11.64 11.26
N GLY A 130 -20.86 -11.53 11.92
CA GLY A 130 -21.21 -10.49 12.89
C GLY A 130 -21.12 -9.07 12.37
N GLY A 131 -21.28 -8.86 11.08
CA GLY A 131 -21.21 -7.54 10.46
C GLY A 131 -19.78 -7.06 10.17
N ASP A 132 -18.77 -7.87 10.44
CA ASP A 132 -17.39 -7.54 10.06
C ASP A 132 -17.19 -7.84 8.57
N VAL A 133 -16.90 -6.83 7.78
CA VAL A 133 -16.93 -6.86 6.32
C VAL A 133 -15.56 -6.57 5.73
N ILE A 134 -15.16 -7.43 4.79
CA ILE A 134 -13.95 -7.23 3.99
C ILE A 134 -14.37 -6.84 2.57
N GLN A 135 -13.78 -5.78 2.04
CA GLN A 135 -13.86 -5.40 0.63
C GLN A 135 -12.67 -5.99 -0.13
N PRO A 136 -12.87 -7.01 -0.97
CA PRO A 136 -11.83 -7.49 -1.88
C PRO A 136 -11.57 -6.46 -2.97
N GLN A 137 -10.30 -6.14 -3.16
CA GLN A 137 -9.83 -5.13 -4.10
C GLN A 137 -8.58 -5.62 -4.83
N ILE A 138 -8.19 -4.88 -5.84
CA ILE A 138 -6.85 -4.96 -6.42
C ILE A 138 -6.17 -3.59 -6.30
N CYS A 139 -4.86 -3.62 -6.17
CA CYS A 139 -4.04 -2.43 -6.11
C CYS A 139 -3.03 -2.46 -7.26
N TRP A 140 -3.14 -1.49 -8.15
CA TRP A 140 -2.18 -1.23 -9.21
C TRP A 140 -1.14 -0.25 -8.71
N ILE A 141 0.11 -0.56 -8.91
CA ILE A 141 1.19 0.36 -8.56
C ILE A 141 2.13 0.56 -9.74
N SER A 142 2.72 1.76 -9.78
CA SER A 142 3.80 2.06 -10.74
C SER A 142 4.70 3.16 -10.20
N SER A 143 5.89 3.33 -10.77
CA SER A 143 6.75 4.45 -10.44
C SER A 143 7.52 4.98 -11.63
N LEU A 144 7.74 6.29 -11.64
CA LEU A 144 8.58 6.99 -12.61
C LEU A 144 10.03 7.17 -12.13
N ASN A 145 10.33 6.83 -10.88
CA ASN A 145 11.69 6.85 -10.33
C ASN A 145 12.39 5.49 -10.33
N GLY A 146 11.75 4.46 -10.89
CA GLY A 146 12.29 3.10 -10.98
C GLY A 146 12.32 2.31 -9.66
N ARG A 147 11.76 2.86 -8.56
CA ARG A 147 11.71 2.16 -7.27
C ARG A 147 10.67 1.05 -7.22
N TRP A 148 9.57 1.21 -7.95
CA TRP A 148 8.56 0.19 -8.12
C TRP A 148 8.50 -0.27 -9.56
N THR A 149 8.32 -1.55 -9.76
CA THR A 149 7.86 -2.11 -11.03
C THR A 149 6.36 -1.83 -11.18
N THR A 150 5.85 -1.72 -12.38
CA THR A 150 4.40 -1.78 -12.57
C THR A 150 3.92 -3.15 -12.12
N SER A 151 3.03 -3.17 -11.14
CA SER A 151 2.59 -4.41 -10.50
C SER A 151 1.13 -4.31 -10.10
N VAL A 152 0.48 -5.47 -10.04
CA VAL A 152 -0.88 -5.63 -9.54
C VAL A 152 -0.83 -6.53 -8.32
N TYR A 153 -1.46 -6.10 -7.24
CA TYR A 153 -1.56 -6.83 -5.99
C TYR A 153 -3.02 -7.14 -5.69
N ASP A 154 -3.28 -8.29 -5.09
CA ASP A 154 -4.52 -8.48 -4.35
C ASP A 154 -4.48 -7.61 -3.09
N LEU A 155 -5.58 -6.96 -2.83
CA LEU A 155 -5.80 -6.12 -1.67
C LEU A 155 -7.13 -6.51 -1.03
N SER A 156 -7.17 -6.56 0.29
CA SER A 156 -8.41 -6.70 1.03
C SER A 156 -8.44 -5.61 2.10
N THR A 157 -9.48 -4.80 2.07
CA THR A 157 -9.68 -3.73 3.04
C THR A 157 -10.81 -4.11 3.96
N ARG A 158 -10.55 -4.11 5.27
CA ARG A 158 -11.60 -4.26 6.28
C ARG A 158 -12.29 -2.91 6.43
N LEU A 159 -13.59 -2.85 6.17
CA LEU A 159 -14.31 -1.58 6.02
C LEU A 159 -14.35 -0.73 7.29
N PHE A 160 -14.34 -1.34 8.47
CA PHE A 160 -14.48 -0.61 9.74
C PHE A 160 -13.18 0.00 10.29
N CYS A 161 -12.05 -0.68 10.14
CA CYS A 161 -10.80 -0.21 10.73
C CYS A 161 -9.75 0.17 9.68
N GLN A 162 -10.12 0.12 8.41
CA GLN A 162 -9.28 0.51 7.27
C GLN A 162 -7.95 -0.23 7.17
N ASN A 163 -7.84 -1.35 7.87
CA ASN A 163 -6.70 -2.22 7.75
C ASN A 163 -6.63 -2.81 6.35
N GLN A 164 -5.52 -2.62 5.68
CA GLN A 164 -5.29 -3.09 4.31
C GLN A 164 -4.38 -4.31 4.31
N LEU A 165 -4.93 -5.45 3.96
CA LEU A 165 -4.18 -6.68 3.74
C LEU A 165 -3.66 -6.70 2.30
N VAL A 166 -2.41 -6.30 2.11
CA VAL A 166 -1.75 -6.37 0.81
C VAL A 166 -1.16 -7.78 0.63
N GLY A 167 -1.69 -8.51 -0.33
CA GLY A 167 -1.25 -9.86 -0.65
C GLY A 167 0.04 -9.91 -1.49
N GLN A 168 0.25 -11.05 -2.14
CA GLN A 168 1.37 -11.23 -3.06
C GLN A 168 1.06 -10.53 -4.40
N PRO A 169 2.07 -10.04 -5.12
CA PRO A 169 1.82 -9.51 -6.45
C PRO A 169 1.24 -10.61 -7.34
N LEU A 170 0.14 -10.28 -8.00
CA LEU A 170 -0.46 -11.10 -9.07
C LEU A 170 0.41 -11.05 -10.32
N VAL A 171 0.88 -9.84 -10.63
CA VAL A 171 1.70 -9.54 -11.79
C VAL A 171 2.76 -8.51 -11.42
N LYS A 172 3.96 -8.67 -12.01
CA LYS A 172 5.04 -7.68 -11.98
C LYS A 172 5.61 -7.51 -13.38
N VAL A 173 5.66 -6.29 -13.88
CA VAL A 173 6.27 -5.97 -15.16
C VAL A 173 7.34 -4.91 -14.98
N LYS A 174 8.56 -5.21 -15.42
CA LYS A 174 9.63 -4.22 -15.45
C LYS A 174 9.29 -3.15 -16.50
N HIS A 175 9.67 -1.90 -16.23
CA HIS A 175 9.59 -0.81 -17.20
C HIS A 175 10.59 -1.05 -18.36
N THR A 176 10.24 -1.96 -19.25
CA THR A 176 10.95 -2.29 -20.48
C THR A 176 10.05 -2.02 -21.67
N LYS A 177 10.54 -2.18 -22.88
CA LYS A 177 9.79 -1.92 -24.12
C LYS A 177 8.49 -2.74 -24.29
N ASN A 178 8.29 -3.79 -23.48
CA ASN A 178 7.17 -4.72 -23.59
C ASN A 178 6.06 -4.42 -22.56
N HIS A 179 5.47 -3.21 -22.61
CA HIS A 179 4.27 -2.91 -21.82
C HIS A 179 3.06 -3.78 -22.23
N ASP A 180 3.02 -4.23 -23.49
CA ASP A 180 1.96 -5.10 -24.02
C ASP A 180 1.85 -6.44 -23.27
N ALA A 181 2.92 -6.89 -22.63
CA ALA A 181 2.90 -8.11 -21.82
C ALA A 181 1.92 -8.07 -20.62
N LEU A 182 1.49 -6.88 -20.19
CA LEU A 182 0.44 -6.76 -19.17
C LEU A 182 -0.95 -7.10 -19.71
N LEU A 183 -1.20 -6.83 -20.99
CA LEU A 183 -2.47 -7.15 -21.63
C LEU A 183 -2.68 -8.66 -21.75
N ASP A 184 -1.61 -9.43 -22.01
CA ASP A 184 -1.65 -10.90 -22.09
C ASP A 184 -1.88 -11.56 -20.72
N MET A 185 -1.72 -10.81 -19.62
CA MET A 185 -1.90 -11.31 -18.26
C MET A 185 -3.30 -11.04 -17.68
N ARG A 186 -4.23 -10.45 -18.44
CA ARG A 186 -5.59 -10.11 -18.00
C ARG A 186 -6.31 -11.26 -17.30
N VAL A 187 -6.31 -12.44 -17.93
CA VAL A 187 -6.99 -13.62 -17.40
C VAL A 187 -6.38 -14.05 -16.06
N ARG A 188 -5.06 -14.07 -15.96
CA ARG A 188 -4.36 -14.45 -14.72
C ARG A 188 -4.64 -13.47 -13.58
N ILE A 189 -4.78 -12.18 -13.87
CA ILE A 189 -5.13 -11.16 -12.87
C ILE A 189 -6.53 -11.44 -12.33
N LEU A 190 -7.51 -11.63 -13.23
CA LEU A 190 -8.91 -11.85 -12.86
C LEU A 190 -9.10 -13.12 -12.04
N GLU A 191 -8.60 -14.25 -12.56
CA GLU A 191 -8.74 -15.56 -11.89
C GLU A 191 -7.97 -15.60 -10.56
N GLY A 192 -6.74 -15.12 -10.56
CA GLY A 192 -5.89 -15.10 -9.37
C GLY A 192 -6.44 -14.19 -8.28
N ALA A 193 -6.92 -13.01 -8.61
CA ALA A 193 -7.45 -12.05 -7.65
C ALA A 193 -8.72 -12.58 -6.97
N ALA A 194 -9.68 -13.09 -7.74
CA ALA A 194 -10.92 -13.64 -7.21
C ALA A 194 -10.69 -14.88 -6.31
N ALA A 195 -9.78 -15.77 -6.69
CA ALA A 195 -9.42 -16.94 -5.90
C ALA A 195 -8.79 -16.54 -4.56
N ARG A 196 -7.86 -15.59 -4.57
CA ARG A 196 -7.19 -15.10 -3.35
C ARG A 196 -8.15 -14.35 -2.45
N ALA A 197 -9.05 -13.54 -2.99
CA ALA A 197 -10.07 -12.85 -2.21
C ALA A 197 -10.95 -13.85 -1.43
N ARG A 198 -11.41 -14.91 -2.09
CA ARG A 198 -12.15 -15.99 -1.42
C ARG A 198 -11.32 -16.70 -0.35
N SER A 199 -10.07 -17.00 -0.61
CA SER A 199 -9.17 -17.61 0.35
C SER A 199 -8.92 -16.72 1.56
N ALA A 200 -8.72 -15.42 1.37
CA ALA A 200 -8.53 -14.45 2.46
C ALA A 200 -9.78 -14.37 3.35
N ALA A 201 -10.97 -14.30 2.76
CA ALA A 201 -12.22 -14.28 3.50
C ALA A 201 -12.46 -15.60 4.27
N SER A 202 -12.12 -16.75 3.68
CA SER A 202 -12.19 -18.04 4.36
C SER A 202 -11.24 -18.10 5.55
N MET A 203 -10.00 -17.66 5.38
CA MET A 203 -9.02 -17.59 6.48
C MET A 203 -9.50 -16.67 7.61
N ALA A 204 -10.05 -15.52 7.29
CA ALA A 204 -10.58 -14.57 8.26
C ALA A 204 -11.70 -15.21 9.11
N ARG A 205 -12.61 -15.96 8.48
CA ARG A 205 -13.67 -16.70 9.20
C ARG A 205 -13.08 -17.74 10.16
N VAL A 206 -12.13 -18.55 9.68
CA VAL A 206 -11.46 -19.56 10.53
C VAL A 206 -10.79 -18.92 11.75
N LEU A 207 -10.09 -17.80 11.56
CA LEU A 207 -9.45 -17.10 12.68
C LEU A 207 -10.48 -16.46 13.62
N ARG A 208 -11.62 -16.02 13.10
CA ARG A 208 -12.69 -15.43 13.88
C ARG A 208 -13.39 -16.45 14.80
N ASP A 209 -13.55 -17.66 14.33
CA ASP A 209 -14.18 -18.74 15.11
C ASP A 209 -13.31 -19.27 16.26
N GLN A 210 -12.07 -18.79 16.38
CA GLN A 210 -11.11 -19.21 17.40
C GLN A 210 -10.96 -18.13 18.45
N ALA A 211 -11.45 -18.41 19.67
CA ALA A 211 -11.30 -17.51 20.82
C ALA A 211 -9.83 -17.18 21.11
N TYR A 212 -9.57 -15.95 21.55
CA TYR A 212 -8.24 -15.48 21.89
C TYR A 212 -8.32 -14.53 23.09
N THR A 213 -7.54 -14.84 24.14
CA THR A 213 -7.59 -14.07 25.40
C THR A 213 -6.63 -12.90 25.42
N ASP A 214 -6.77 -12.03 26.42
CA ASP A 214 -5.84 -10.92 26.65
C ASP A 214 -4.42 -11.41 26.93
N GLU A 215 -4.29 -12.48 27.70
CA GLU A 215 -3.01 -13.11 28.04
C GLU A 215 -2.32 -13.64 26.79
N GLN A 216 -3.05 -14.37 25.94
CA GLN A 216 -2.55 -14.88 24.68
C GLN A 216 -2.14 -13.76 23.72
N PHE A 217 -2.90 -12.66 23.70
CA PHE A 217 -2.52 -11.48 22.90
C PHE A 217 -1.24 -10.82 23.43
N HIS A 218 -1.10 -10.68 24.75
CA HIS A 218 0.12 -10.14 25.36
C HIS A 218 1.35 -11.01 25.08
N GLU A 219 1.17 -12.33 25.11
CA GLU A 219 2.24 -13.27 24.75
C GLU A 219 2.61 -13.15 23.26
N LEU A 220 1.62 -13.04 22.37
CA LEU A 220 1.87 -12.79 20.96
C LEU A 220 2.69 -11.51 20.74
N VAL A 221 2.30 -10.39 21.36
CA VAL A 221 3.04 -9.13 21.25
C VAL A 221 4.47 -9.28 21.77
N SER A 222 4.67 -9.96 22.90
CA SER A 222 6.00 -10.19 23.46
C SER A 222 6.88 -11.04 22.55
N ARG A 223 6.30 -12.01 21.86
CA ARG A 223 6.99 -12.84 20.88
C ARG A 223 7.35 -12.06 19.61
N LEU A 224 6.46 -11.20 19.12
CA LEU A 224 6.69 -10.38 17.93
C LEU A 224 7.71 -9.25 18.17
N LEU A 225 7.73 -8.72 19.36
CA LEU A 225 8.53 -7.57 19.79
C LEU A 225 9.33 -7.89 21.05
N PRO A 226 10.27 -8.84 21.01
CA PRO A 226 11.00 -9.24 22.21
C PRO A 226 11.83 -8.09 22.77
N ILE A 227 11.79 -7.88 24.10
CA ILE A 227 12.58 -6.89 24.82
C ILE A 227 13.62 -7.63 25.67
N ASP A 228 14.87 -7.41 25.35
CA ASP A 228 16.00 -7.87 26.16
C ASP A 228 16.57 -6.67 26.91
N TYR A 229 16.26 -6.59 28.20
CA TYR A 229 16.66 -5.48 29.06
C TYR A 229 18.17 -5.45 29.34
N GLU A 230 18.87 -6.59 29.18
CA GLU A 230 20.30 -6.70 29.45
C GLU A 230 21.16 -6.33 28.24
N GLN A 231 20.67 -6.63 27.02
CA GLN A 231 21.43 -6.47 25.80
C GLN A 231 21.04 -5.27 24.93
N MET A 232 19.91 -4.63 25.26
CA MET A 232 19.39 -3.51 24.45
C MET A 232 19.70 -2.15 25.09
N SER A 233 19.95 -1.15 24.27
CA SER A 233 20.05 0.23 24.71
C SER A 233 18.68 0.78 25.16
N ASP A 234 18.68 1.73 26.11
CA ASP A 234 17.47 2.39 26.63
C ASP A 234 16.59 2.99 25.53
N VAL A 235 17.20 3.51 24.46
CA VAL A 235 16.46 4.06 23.31
C VAL A 235 15.70 2.95 22.58
N ARG A 236 16.33 1.79 22.38
CA ARG A 236 15.70 0.64 21.72
C ARG A 236 14.59 0.07 22.58
N ILE A 237 14.80 -0.05 23.88
CA ILE A 237 13.78 -0.51 24.84
C ILE A 237 12.57 0.43 24.80
N ARG A 238 12.77 1.75 24.94
CA ARG A 238 11.67 2.73 24.86
C ARG A 238 10.88 2.64 23.55
N ASN A 239 11.56 2.47 22.43
CA ASN A 239 10.89 2.29 21.13
C ASN A 239 10.05 1.00 21.06
N LEU A 240 10.53 -0.09 21.64
CA LEU A 240 9.78 -1.35 21.72
C LEU A 240 8.59 -1.24 22.67
N VAL A 241 8.76 -0.63 23.85
CA VAL A 241 7.66 -0.36 24.79
C VAL A 241 6.56 0.47 24.11
N THR A 242 6.92 1.51 23.36
CA THR A 242 5.94 2.30 22.59
C THR A 242 5.17 1.44 21.58
N LYS A 243 5.83 0.52 20.90
CA LYS A 243 5.18 -0.42 19.97
C LYS A 243 4.26 -1.41 20.69
N HIS A 244 4.71 -1.94 21.84
CA HIS A 244 3.86 -2.79 22.69
C HIS A 244 2.58 -2.06 23.12
N THR A 245 2.72 -0.80 23.57
CA THR A 245 1.57 0.02 23.96
C THR A 245 0.62 0.22 22.79
N ALA A 246 1.13 0.54 21.58
CA ALA A 246 0.32 0.70 20.40
C ALA A 246 -0.48 -0.57 20.03
N CYS A 247 0.14 -1.76 20.14
CA CYS A 247 -0.53 -3.04 19.91
C CYS A 247 -1.63 -3.31 20.96
N LYS A 248 -1.33 -3.07 22.25
CA LYS A 248 -2.31 -3.28 23.34
C LYS A 248 -3.52 -2.35 23.23
N GLU A 249 -3.28 -1.08 22.89
CA GLU A 249 -4.37 -0.13 22.66
C GLU A 249 -5.23 -0.51 21.44
N ALA A 250 -4.59 -0.96 20.36
CA ALA A 250 -5.33 -1.44 19.18
C ALA A 250 -6.17 -2.68 19.53
N TRP A 251 -5.64 -3.62 20.31
CA TRP A 251 -6.38 -4.80 20.79
C TRP A 251 -7.59 -4.42 21.65
N ARG A 252 -7.41 -3.47 22.58
CA ARG A 252 -8.53 -2.98 23.39
C ARG A 252 -9.61 -2.37 22.51
N ASN A 253 -9.26 -1.53 21.54
CA ASN A 253 -10.21 -0.89 20.63
C ASN A 253 -10.97 -1.94 19.79
N GLU A 254 -10.28 -2.97 19.27
CA GLU A 254 -10.92 -4.07 18.54
C GLU A 254 -11.94 -4.81 19.42
N ARG A 255 -11.62 -5.04 20.71
CA ARG A 255 -12.53 -5.71 21.64
C ARG A 255 -13.70 -4.84 22.07
N GLU A 256 -13.50 -3.56 22.26
CA GLU A 256 -14.57 -2.59 22.56
C GLU A 256 -15.58 -2.53 21.42
N GLU A 257 -15.12 -2.61 20.18
CA GLU A 257 -15.97 -2.55 18.98
C GLU A 257 -16.67 -3.89 18.69
N TRP A 258 -15.94 -5.00 18.80
CA TRP A 258 -16.37 -6.30 18.30
C TRP A 258 -16.68 -7.35 19.37
N GLY A 259 -16.47 -7.04 20.65
CA GLY A 259 -16.79 -7.90 21.79
C GLY A 259 -15.70 -8.92 22.12
N ALA A 260 -16.09 -10.19 22.24
CA ALA A 260 -15.17 -11.24 22.70
C ALA A 260 -13.96 -11.40 21.76
N GLY A 261 -12.76 -11.50 22.37
CA GLY A 261 -11.50 -11.65 21.62
C GLY A 261 -11.44 -12.92 20.81
N ASN A 262 -10.94 -12.82 19.60
CA ASN A 262 -10.64 -13.95 18.72
C ASN A 262 -9.36 -13.68 17.93
N ARG A 263 -8.86 -14.69 17.23
CA ARG A 263 -7.58 -14.57 16.49
C ARG A 263 -7.65 -13.57 15.35
N TRP A 264 -8.82 -13.39 14.72
CA TRP A 264 -8.98 -12.39 13.67
C TRP A 264 -8.83 -10.96 14.22
N LEU A 265 -9.46 -10.67 15.38
CA LEU A 265 -9.28 -9.37 16.05
C LEU A 265 -7.83 -9.17 16.52
N ALA A 266 -7.17 -10.23 17.03
CA ALA A 266 -5.77 -10.17 17.40
C ALA A 266 -4.87 -9.82 16.20
N TYR A 267 -5.12 -10.44 15.06
CA TYR A 267 -4.43 -10.10 13.80
C TYR A 267 -4.66 -8.63 13.42
N ASN A 268 -5.91 -8.17 13.41
CA ASN A 268 -6.25 -6.81 13.04
C ASN A 268 -5.66 -5.77 14.00
N ALA A 269 -5.60 -6.06 15.30
CA ALA A 269 -4.96 -5.20 16.28
C ALA A 269 -3.46 -5.00 15.97
N ILE A 270 -2.73 -6.08 15.66
CA ILE A 270 -1.31 -5.99 15.28
C ILE A 270 -1.15 -5.23 13.96
N GLN A 271 -1.96 -5.55 12.94
CA GLN A 271 -1.90 -4.90 11.65
C GLN A 271 -2.25 -3.42 11.74
N GLY A 272 -3.32 -3.06 12.44
CA GLY A 272 -3.72 -1.67 12.64
C GLY A 272 -2.67 -0.87 13.43
N ALA A 273 -2.11 -1.45 14.49
CA ALA A 273 -1.01 -0.83 15.21
C ALA A 273 0.20 -0.58 14.30
N GLU A 274 0.59 -1.58 13.48
CA GLU A 274 1.71 -1.45 12.57
C GLU A 274 1.46 -0.41 11.47
N GLN A 275 0.30 -0.45 10.83
CA GLN A 275 -0.02 0.45 9.71
C GLN A 275 -0.25 1.89 10.18
N HIS A 276 -1.08 2.09 11.19
CA HIS A 276 -1.56 3.43 11.54
C HIS A 276 -0.73 4.11 12.62
N ARG A 277 -0.15 3.36 13.56
CA ARG A 277 0.56 3.94 14.70
C ARG A 277 2.08 3.81 14.60
N ILE A 278 2.60 2.70 14.07
CA ILE A 278 4.04 2.45 14.01
C ILE A 278 4.62 2.98 12.69
N ASN A 279 4.06 2.55 11.55
CA ASN A 279 4.57 2.90 10.22
C ASN A 279 3.94 4.16 9.63
N GLY A 280 2.69 4.45 9.95
CA GLY A 280 1.96 5.62 9.48
C GLY A 280 2.36 6.92 10.15
N MET A 281 3.01 6.87 11.31
CA MET A 281 3.39 8.07 12.08
C MET A 281 4.65 8.74 11.55
N VAL A 282 4.59 10.06 11.32
CA VAL A 282 5.74 10.90 10.98
C VAL A 282 5.70 12.14 11.87
N ARG A 283 6.69 12.30 12.76
CA ARG A 283 6.77 13.45 13.68
C ARG A 283 5.47 13.66 14.47
N GLY A 284 4.86 12.56 14.97
CA GLY A 284 3.62 12.61 15.74
C GLY A 284 2.32 12.76 14.91
N LYS A 285 2.39 12.85 13.60
CA LYS A 285 1.23 12.93 12.71
C LYS A 285 1.04 11.63 11.94
N VAL A 286 -0.21 11.18 11.82
CA VAL A 286 -0.57 10.04 10.95
C VAL A 286 -0.48 10.48 9.50
N LYS A 287 0.15 9.65 8.67
CA LYS A 287 0.24 9.82 7.22
C LYS A 287 -0.22 8.54 6.53
N PRO A 288 -1.49 8.45 6.10
CA PRO A 288 -2.07 7.26 5.47
C PRO A 288 -1.27 6.77 4.26
N ASP A 289 -0.83 7.69 3.40
CA ASP A 289 -0.03 7.37 2.22
C ASP A 289 1.24 6.60 2.57
N ARG A 290 1.87 6.98 3.69
CA ARG A 290 3.07 6.28 4.16
C ARG A 290 2.75 4.87 4.64
N ALA A 291 1.60 4.66 5.27
CA ALA A 291 1.16 3.34 5.69
C ALA A 291 0.94 2.43 4.48
N LEU A 292 0.24 2.93 3.47
CA LEU A 292 0.03 2.22 2.20
C LEU A 292 1.36 1.93 1.49
N GLU A 293 2.24 2.93 1.37
CA GLU A 293 3.57 2.75 0.77
C GLU A 293 4.37 1.65 1.46
N LYS A 294 4.38 1.63 2.80
CA LYS A 294 5.06 0.61 3.60
C LYS A 294 4.47 -0.78 3.41
N SER A 295 3.14 -0.87 3.34
CA SER A 295 2.44 -2.12 3.08
C SER A 295 2.79 -2.69 1.70
N ILE A 296 2.77 -1.86 0.66
CA ILE A 296 3.18 -2.22 -0.70
C ILE A 296 4.66 -2.67 -0.74
N GLU A 297 5.54 -1.94 -0.08
CA GLU A 297 6.96 -2.26 0.01
C GLU A 297 7.25 -3.45 0.96
N ARG A 298 6.20 -4.05 1.54
CA ARG A 298 6.29 -5.16 2.49
C ARG A 298 7.16 -4.85 3.71
N LYS A 299 7.10 -3.63 4.17
CA LYS A 299 7.73 -3.18 5.41
C LYS A 299 6.73 -3.25 6.57
N VAL A 300 5.99 -4.35 6.62
CA VAL A 300 4.97 -4.69 7.63
C VAL A 300 5.29 -6.07 8.25
N PRO A 301 6.49 -6.23 8.85
CA PRO A 301 6.92 -7.54 9.33
C PRO A 301 6.07 -8.06 10.48
N LEU A 302 5.49 -7.19 11.30
CA LEU A 302 4.68 -7.59 12.44
C LEU A 302 3.37 -8.26 12.00
N ALA A 303 2.64 -7.65 11.07
CA ALA A 303 1.39 -8.21 10.56
C ALA A 303 1.62 -9.54 9.84
N VAL A 304 2.70 -9.65 9.05
CA VAL A 304 3.06 -10.90 8.35
C VAL A 304 3.38 -12.00 9.35
N GLU A 305 4.20 -11.72 10.37
CA GLU A 305 4.56 -12.72 11.36
C GLU A 305 3.38 -13.05 12.30
N ALA A 306 2.55 -12.08 12.66
CA ALA A 306 1.32 -12.31 13.41
C ALA A 306 0.39 -13.27 12.66
N MET A 307 0.16 -13.06 11.36
CA MET A 307 -0.65 -13.96 10.54
C MET A 307 -0.06 -15.38 10.54
N ARG A 308 1.27 -15.51 10.39
CA ARG A 308 1.94 -16.81 10.43
C ARG A 308 1.72 -17.53 11.76
N VAL A 309 1.87 -16.84 12.89
CA VAL A 309 1.69 -17.43 14.21
C VAL A 309 0.24 -17.83 14.46
N LEU A 310 -0.70 -16.94 14.12
CA LEU A 310 -2.13 -17.17 14.37
C LEU A 310 -2.73 -18.28 13.47
N SER A 311 -2.14 -18.49 12.29
CA SER A 311 -2.59 -19.53 11.34
C SER A 311 -2.01 -20.92 11.64
N THR A 312 -0.88 -21.04 12.33
CA THR A 312 -0.19 -22.34 12.56
C THR A 312 -0.73 -23.15 13.72
N VAL A 313 -1.65 -22.61 14.51
CA VAL A 313 -2.21 -23.31 15.69
C VAL A 313 -3.67 -23.71 15.43
N ALA A 314 -3.98 -24.12 14.21
CA ALA A 314 -5.28 -24.68 13.83
C ALA A 314 -5.19 -26.20 13.75
#